data_4bb69a1d1081992987611533084daa16
#
_entry.id   4bb69a1d1081992987611533084daa16
#
_cell.length_a   1.000
_cell.length_b   1.000
_cell.length_c   1.000
_cell.angle_alpha   90.00
_cell.angle_beta   90.00
_cell.angle_gamma   90.00
#
_symmetry.space_group_name_H-M   'P 1'
#
loop_
_entity.id
_entity.type
_entity.pdbx_description
1 polymer ?
#
loop_
_entity_poly.entity_id
_entity_poly.type
_entity_poly.pdbx_seq_one_letter_code
_entity_poly.pdbx_strand_id
1 'polypeptide(L)'
;QIFNMFAAYTLQPATYSASMVSIGWGVARDVANLFFIFILLYIAIGFILQLSSYGDKKVLVTLIVVALLINFSLVISQTIINGSNLLANEFYDAISATSSGSGTKDVSAVFISGFNPQNLFSEGKFNDLSASSGDDKTDELLKGVMIMIFASLIILLASFVLLAGAILFLVRVVSLWIIMILGPLAFLAMALPATKKYASEWWTKLFHHSIFAPAFLFFFYLVAKMIGDPG
;
A
#
# COMPACT_ATOMS: atom_id res chain seq x y z
N GLN A 1 15.52 7.47 -4.75
CA GLN A 1 15.19 6.80 -6.02
C GLN A 1 14.46 5.46 -5.81
N ILE A 2 14.98 4.54 -4.95
CA ILE A 2 14.36 3.22 -4.70
C ILE A 2 12.90 3.36 -4.21
N PHE A 3 12.63 4.24 -3.25
CA PHE A 3 11.29 4.51 -2.76
C PHE A 3 10.35 4.94 -3.89
N ASN A 4 10.75 5.91 -4.70
CA ASN A 4 9.93 6.41 -5.82
C ASN A 4 9.63 5.32 -6.85
N MET A 5 10.60 4.45 -7.14
CA MET A 5 10.42 3.33 -8.06
C MET A 5 9.34 2.36 -7.53
N PHE A 6 9.40 1.95 -6.27
CA PHE A 6 8.41 1.05 -5.70
C PHE A 6 7.05 1.71 -5.45
N ALA A 7 7.02 2.98 -5.05
CA ALA A 7 5.79 3.74 -4.92
C ALA A 7 5.08 3.88 -6.27
N ALA A 8 5.78 4.31 -7.31
CA ALA A 8 5.23 4.41 -8.66
C ALA A 8 4.78 3.05 -9.21
N TYR A 9 5.58 1.98 -9.00
CA TYR A 9 5.23 0.64 -9.45
C TYR A 9 3.95 0.11 -8.79
N THR A 10 3.79 0.30 -7.48
CA THR A 10 2.60 -0.16 -6.75
C THR A 10 1.32 0.61 -7.10
N LEU A 11 1.44 1.83 -7.63
CA LEU A 11 0.29 2.67 -7.99
C LEU A 11 -0.18 2.43 -9.44
N GLN A 12 0.63 1.79 -10.28
CA GLN A 12 0.28 1.52 -11.68
C GLN A 12 -0.78 0.41 -11.77
N PRO A 13 -1.89 0.63 -12.51
CA PRO A 13 -2.91 -0.42 -12.76
C PRO A 13 -2.32 -1.66 -13.46
N ALA A 14 -1.31 -1.49 -14.33
CA ALA A 14 -0.63 -2.56 -15.03
C ALA A 14 0.01 -3.59 -14.09
N THR A 15 0.45 -3.18 -12.91
CA THR A 15 1.03 -4.06 -11.89
C THR A 15 0.04 -5.13 -11.42
N TYR A 16 -1.26 -4.80 -11.38
CA TYR A 16 -2.33 -5.68 -10.91
C TYR A 16 -3.05 -6.42 -12.05
N SER A 17 -2.76 -6.07 -13.30
CA SER A 17 -3.21 -6.79 -14.50
C SER A 17 -2.12 -7.69 -15.10
N ALA A 18 -1.06 -7.99 -14.34
CA ALA A 18 0.02 -8.87 -14.76
C ALA A 18 -0.51 -10.25 -15.18
N SER A 19 0.05 -10.82 -16.23
CA SER A 19 -0.36 -12.14 -16.77
C SER A 19 -0.29 -13.25 -15.71
N MET A 20 0.66 -13.17 -14.80
CA MET A 20 0.80 -14.11 -13.68
C MET A 20 -0.45 -14.14 -12.78
N VAL A 21 -1.03 -12.95 -12.50
CA VAL A 21 -2.25 -12.84 -11.68
C VAL A 21 -3.44 -13.45 -12.39
N SER A 22 -3.62 -13.17 -13.68
CA SER A 22 -4.74 -13.70 -14.47
C SER A 22 -4.64 -15.22 -14.65
N ILE A 23 -3.45 -15.76 -14.87
CA ILE A 23 -3.21 -17.20 -14.96
C ILE A 23 -3.48 -17.88 -13.62
N GLY A 24 -2.89 -17.37 -12.52
CA GLY A 24 -3.09 -17.89 -11.17
C GLY A 24 -4.56 -17.84 -10.74
N TRP A 25 -5.23 -16.73 -11.01
CA TRP A 25 -6.67 -16.58 -10.77
C TRP A 25 -7.48 -17.60 -11.60
N GLY A 26 -7.13 -17.82 -12.88
CA GLY A 26 -7.79 -18.81 -13.72
C GLY A 26 -7.76 -20.20 -13.09
N VAL A 27 -6.59 -20.66 -12.64
CA VAL A 27 -6.44 -21.92 -11.95
C VAL A 27 -7.27 -21.97 -10.65
N ALA A 28 -7.20 -20.93 -9.84
CA ALA A 28 -7.96 -20.85 -8.58
C ALA A 28 -9.47 -20.86 -8.83
N ARG A 29 -9.94 -20.17 -9.90
CA ARG A 29 -11.34 -20.18 -10.33
C ARG A 29 -11.79 -21.57 -10.76
N ASP A 30 -10.98 -22.29 -11.54
CA ASP A 30 -11.33 -23.61 -12.03
C ASP A 30 -11.42 -24.61 -10.87
N VAL A 31 -10.50 -24.51 -9.92
CA VAL A 31 -10.56 -25.27 -8.65
C VAL A 31 -11.81 -24.90 -7.85
N ALA A 32 -12.12 -23.61 -7.71
CA ALA A 32 -13.31 -23.15 -7.00
C ALA A 32 -14.60 -23.68 -7.66
N ASN A 33 -14.69 -23.67 -8.98
CA ASN A 33 -15.83 -24.21 -9.72
C ASN A 33 -15.99 -25.72 -9.52
N LEU A 34 -14.89 -26.46 -9.46
CA LEU A 34 -14.91 -27.89 -9.14
C LEU A 34 -15.46 -28.14 -7.73
N PHE A 35 -14.94 -27.45 -6.74
CA PHE A 35 -15.44 -27.55 -5.36
C PHE A 35 -16.90 -27.07 -5.23
N PHE A 36 -17.30 -26.07 -6.01
CA PHE A 36 -18.67 -25.59 -6.03
C PHE A 36 -19.68 -26.71 -6.40
N ILE A 37 -19.33 -27.57 -7.36
CA ILE A 37 -20.16 -28.74 -7.73
C ILE A 37 -20.34 -29.68 -6.53
N PHE A 38 -19.28 -29.97 -5.77
CA PHE A 38 -19.36 -30.79 -4.56
C PHE A 38 -20.24 -30.15 -3.48
N ILE A 39 -20.13 -28.84 -3.28
CA ILE A 39 -20.96 -28.10 -2.33
C ILE A 39 -22.41 -28.14 -2.75
N LEU A 40 -22.70 -27.97 -4.04
CA LEU A 40 -24.05 -28.07 -4.60
C LEU A 40 -24.66 -29.46 -4.33
N LEU A 41 -23.88 -30.52 -4.61
CA LEU A 41 -24.30 -31.90 -4.33
C LEU A 41 -24.57 -32.11 -2.84
N TYR A 42 -23.68 -31.62 -1.97
CA TYR A 42 -23.84 -31.72 -0.52
C TYR A 42 -25.13 -31.04 -0.02
N ILE A 43 -25.42 -29.84 -0.53
CA ILE A 43 -26.65 -29.09 -0.20
C ILE A 43 -27.88 -29.82 -0.75
N ALA A 44 -27.82 -30.39 -1.98
CA ALA A 44 -28.91 -31.14 -2.56
C ALA A 44 -29.26 -32.37 -1.75
N ILE A 45 -28.27 -33.12 -1.28
CA ILE A 45 -28.47 -34.27 -0.39
C ILE A 45 -29.09 -33.82 0.95
N GLY A 46 -28.59 -32.73 1.54
CA GLY A 46 -29.13 -32.16 2.75
C GLY A 46 -30.60 -31.72 2.61
N PHE A 47 -30.96 -31.22 1.43
CA PHE A 47 -32.35 -30.84 1.10
C PHE A 47 -33.26 -32.08 1.01
N ILE A 48 -32.81 -33.15 0.32
CA ILE A 48 -33.56 -34.40 0.18
C ILE A 48 -33.76 -35.07 1.55
N LEU A 49 -32.75 -35.04 2.42
CA LEU A 49 -32.82 -35.62 3.76
C LEU A 49 -33.54 -34.73 4.78
N GLN A 50 -34.09 -33.57 4.35
CA GLN A 50 -34.80 -32.59 5.18
C GLN A 50 -34.00 -32.14 6.42
N LEU A 51 -32.69 -32.04 6.32
CA LEU A 51 -31.84 -31.52 7.37
C LEU A 51 -32.15 -30.05 7.60
N SER A 52 -32.58 -29.68 8.81
CA SER A 52 -33.10 -28.36 9.19
C SER A 52 -32.16 -27.18 8.88
N SER A 53 -30.85 -27.43 8.74
CA SER A 53 -29.84 -26.40 8.46
C SER A 53 -29.69 -26.06 6.97
N TYR A 54 -30.21 -26.88 6.05
CA TYR A 54 -29.95 -26.76 4.61
C TYR A 54 -31.24 -26.63 3.77
N GLY A 55 -32.40 -26.79 4.37
CA GLY A 55 -33.72 -26.69 3.70
C GLY A 55 -34.19 -25.26 3.41
N ASP A 56 -33.46 -24.25 3.83
CA ASP A 56 -33.86 -22.86 3.62
C ASP A 56 -33.57 -22.38 2.18
N LYS A 57 -34.57 -21.76 1.56
CA LYS A 57 -34.45 -21.10 0.25
C LYS A 57 -33.29 -20.09 0.21
N LYS A 58 -32.89 -19.54 1.36
CA LYS A 58 -31.76 -18.61 1.49
C LYS A 58 -30.43 -19.25 1.10
N VAL A 59 -30.23 -20.54 1.38
CA VAL A 59 -29.00 -21.25 1.03
C VAL A 59 -28.84 -21.36 -0.50
N LEU A 60 -29.94 -21.65 -1.20
CA LEU A 60 -29.94 -21.72 -2.65
C LEU A 60 -29.63 -20.37 -3.31
N VAL A 61 -30.24 -19.29 -2.81
CA VAL A 61 -29.96 -17.93 -3.30
C VAL A 61 -28.49 -17.56 -3.06
N THR A 62 -27.96 -17.83 -1.85
CA THR A 62 -26.55 -17.60 -1.53
C THR A 62 -25.64 -18.37 -2.49
N LEU A 63 -25.98 -19.59 -2.82
CA LEU A 63 -25.20 -20.42 -3.73
C LEU A 63 -25.12 -19.82 -5.13
N ILE A 64 -26.26 -19.35 -5.69
CA ILE A 64 -26.32 -18.69 -7.00
C ILE A 64 -25.44 -17.42 -6.99
N VAL A 65 -25.54 -16.61 -5.94
CA VAL A 65 -24.72 -15.39 -5.80
C VAL A 65 -23.24 -15.73 -5.73
N VAL A 66 -22.85 -16.76 -4.96
CA VAL A 66 -21.46 -17.20 -4.84
C VAL A 66 -20.93 -17.71 -6.19
N ALA A 67 -21.71 -18.49 -6.95
CA ALA A 67 -21.30 -18.95 -8.27
C ALA A 67 -20.99 -17.80 -9.24
N LEU A 68 -21.78 -16.75 -9.18
CA LEU A 68 -21.56 -15.55 -9.97
C LEU A 68 -20.31 -14.80 -9.47
N LEU A 69 -20.18 -14.60 -8.18
CA LEU A 69 -19.06 -13.88 -7.56
C LEU A 69 -17.71 -14.57 -7.77
N ILE A 70 -17.64 -15.90 -7.81
CA ILE A 70 -16.41 -16.64 -8.13
C ILE A 70 -15.83 -16.15 -9.47
N ASN A 71 -16.67 -16.01 -10.50
CA ASN A 71 -16.25 -15.59 -11.83
C ASN A 71 -15.90 -14.09 -11.92
N PHE A 72 -16.51 -13.25 -11.08
CA PHE A 72 -16.25 -11.80 -11.06
C PHE A 72 -15.22 -11.39 -10.00
N SER A 73 -14.67 -12.33 -9.23
CA SER A 73 -13.78 -12.06 -8.09
C SER A 73 -12.55 -11.23 -8.46
N LEU A 74 -11.95 -11.46 -9.63
CA LEU A 74 -10.81 -10.69 -10.12
C LEU A 74 -11.18 -9.23 -10.37
N VAL A 75 -12.30 -9.01 -11.09
CA VAL A 75 -12.77 -7.67 -11.44
C VAL A 75 -13.09 -6.87 -10.17
N ILE A 76 -13.75 -7.50 -9.20
CA ILE A 76 -14.08 -6.89 -7.91
C ILE A 76 -12.80 -6.46 -7.19
N SER A 77 -11.83 -7.36 -7.08
CA SER A 77 -10.55 -7.07 -6.42
C SER A 77 -9.79 -5.94 -7.12
N GLN A 78 -9.68 -5.99 -8.45
CA GLN A 78 -9.01 -4.96 -9.24
C GLN A 78 -9.70 -3.60 -9.13
N THR A 79 -11.02 -3.56 -9.11
CA THR A 79 -11.78 -2.31 -8.96
C THR A 79 -11.50 -1.64 -7.62
N ILE A 80 -11.46 -2.41 -6.52
CA ILE A 80 -11.15 -1.89 -5.19
C ILE A 80 -9.72 -1.38 -5.13
N ILE A 81 -8.75 -2.15 -5.66
CA ILE A 81 -7.34 -1.78 -5.67
C ILE A 81 -7.12 -0.53 -6.53
N ASN A 82 -7.70 -0.47 -7.73
CA ASN A 82 -7.56 0.67 -8.64
C ASN A 82 -8.21 1.94 -8.05
N GLY A 83 -9.38 1.82 -7.41
CA GLY A 83 -10.01 2.94 -6.72
C GLY A 83 -9.13 3.48 -5.56
N SER A 84 -8.52 2.59 -4.80
CA SER A 84 -7.55 2.97 -3.76
C SER A 84 -6.29 3.61 -4.35
N ASN A 85 -5.76 3.07 -5.45
CA ASN A 85 -4.58 3.62 -6.12
C ASN A 85 -4.84 4.99 -6.73
N LEU A 86 -6.06 5.25 -7.23
CA LEU A 86 -6.45 6.56 -7.73
C LEU A 86 -6.32 7.62 -6.62
N LEU A 87 -6.86 7.32 -5.43
CA LEU A 87 -6.74 8.21 -4.27
C LEU A 87 -5.29 8.39 -3.83
N ALA A 88 -4.50 7.32 -3.87
CA ALA A 88 -3.08 7.37 -3.53
C ALA A 88 -2.26 8.21 -4.52
N ASN A 89 -2.60 8.16 -5.82
CA ASN A 89 -1.95 8.97 -6.85
C ASN A 89 -2.18 10.47 -6.64
N GLU A 90 -3.37 10.90 -6.18
CA GLU A 90 -3.65 12.30 -5.87
C GLU A 90 -2.67 12.83 -4.81
N PHE A 91 -2.44 12.07 -3.73
CA PHE A 91 -1.46 12.47 -2.72
C PHE A 91 -0.02 12.41 -3.24
N TYR A 92 0.32 11.40 -4.03
CA TYR A 92 1.65 11.27 -4.63
C TYR A 92 1.97 12.45 -5.56
N ASP A 93 1.00 12.86 -6.38
CA ASP A 93 1.16 13.98 -7.30
C ASP A 93 1.19 15.33 -6.54
N ALA A 94 0.40 15.48 -5.47
CA ALA A 94 0.43 16.65 -4.62
C ALA A 94 1.79 16.85 -3.91
N ILE A 95 2.45 15.77 -3.48
CA ILE A 95 3.81 15.81 -2.92
C ILE A 95 4.81 16.24 -4.00
N SER A 96 4.71 15.66 -5.19
CA SER A 96 5.62 15.94 -6.30
C SER A 96 5.51 17.37 -6.83
N ALA A 97 4.32 17.98 -6.76
CA ALA A 97 4.09 19.37 -7.17
C ALA A 97 4.78 20.38 -6.24
N THR A 98 5.06 20.01 -4.98
CA THR A 98 5.74 20.86 -4.01
C THR A 98 7.26 20.96 -4.29
N SER A 99 7.84 20.05 -5.10
CA SER A 99 9.25 20.08 -5.51
C SER A 99 9.45 21.01 -6.72
N SER A 100 9.52 22.32 -6.46
CA SER A 100 9.81 23.33 -7.47
C SER A 100 11.22 23.18 -8.05
N GLY A 101 11.35 22.70 -9.29
CA GLY A 101 12.56 22.89 -10.07
C GLY A 101 13.17 21.71 -10.83
N SER A 102 12.81 20.48 -10.57
CA SER A 102 13.26 19.33 -11.35
C SER A 102 12.06 18.61 -11.95
N GLY A 103 11.97 18.54 -13.29
CA GLY A 103 10.85 17.91 -14.00
C GLY A 103 10.67 16.39 -13.75
N THR A 104 11.28 15.86 -12.71
CA THR A 104 11.14 14.49 -12.23
C THR A 104 10.31 14.47 -10.95
N LYS A 105 9.23 13.69 -10.95
CA LYS A 105 8.42 13.42 -9.77
C LYS A 105 9.26 12.63 -8.73
N ASP A 106 9.97 13.35 -7.87
CA ASP A 106 10.86 12.75 -6.88
C ASP A 106 10.43 13.11 -5.46
N VAL A 107 9.56 12.27 -4.91
CA VAL A 107 9.05 12.41 -3.52
C VAL A 107 10.18 12.34 -2.49
N SER A 108 11.24 11.55 -2.77
CA SER A 108 12.40 11.46 -1.88
C SER A 108 13.20 12.74 -1.85
N ALA A 109 13.21 13.51 -2.97
CA ALA A 109 13.88 14.79 -3.05
C ALA A 109 13.23 15.85 -2.15
N VAL A 110 11.89 15.83 -2.01
CA VAL A 110 11.16 16.75 -1.12
C VAL A 110 11.61 16.58 0.34
N PHE A 111 11.78 15.33 0.78
CA PHE A 111 12.27 15.05 2.13
C PHE A 111 13.73 15.45 2.31
N ILE A 112 14.59 15.12 1.36
CA ILE A 112 16.01 15.47 1.41
C ILE A 112 16.19 17.00 1.37
N SER A 113 15.40 17.72 0.56
CA SER A 113 15.48 19.18 0.49
C SER A 113 14.96 19.87 1.75
N GLY A 114 13.94 19.31 2.40
CA GLY A 114 13.42 19.84 3.66
C GLY A 114 14.39 19.67 4.84
N PHE A 115 15.21 18.60 4.81
CA PHE A 115 16.29 18.40 5.77
C PHE A 115 17.64 18.87 5.23
N ASN A 116 17.66 19.79 4.24
CA ASN A 116 18.86 20.20 3.54
C ASN A 116 19.88 20.83 4.51
N PRO A 117 20.95 20.10 4.87
CA PRO A 117 21.98 20.65 5.77
C PRO A 117 22.69 21.85 5.15
N GLN A 118 22.65 22.01 3.80
CA GLN A 118 23.23 23.16 3.13
C GLN A 118 22.51 24.47 3.50
N ASN A 119 21.21 24.44 3.80
CA ASN A 119 20.50 25.61 4.31
C ASN A 119 20.86 25.95 5.76
N LEU A 120 21.35 24.98 6.54
CA LEU A 120 21.90 25.21 7.87
C LEU A 120 23.33 25.76 7.80
N PHE A 121 24.04 25.48 6.70
CA PHE A 121 25.38 25.98 6.39
C PHE A 121 25.41 27.20 5.47
N SER A 122 24.22 27.77 5.11
CA SER A 122 24.22 29.04 4.37
C SER A 122 24.99 30.09 5.18
N GLU A 123 25.90 30.79 4.50
CA GLU A 123 26.86 31.71 5.10
C GLU A 123 26.25 32.70 6.13
N GLY A 124 24.96 33.07 5.96
CA GLY A 124 24.25 33.93 6.90
C GLY A 124 24.00 33.30 8.28
N LYS A 125 23.50 32.06 8.35
CA LYS A 125 23.23 31.39 9.63
C LYS A 125 24.48 30.90 10.33
N PHE A 126 25.49 30.51 9.55
CA PHE A 126 26.80 30.12 10.10
C PHE A 126 27.51 31.35 10.69
N ASN A 127 27.46 32.52 10.03
CA ASN A 127 28.01 33.77 10.53
C ASN A 127 27.26 34.29 11.77
N ASP A 128 25.94 34.11 11.87
CA ASP A 128 25.16 34.44 13.06
C ASP A 128 25.54 33.57 14.27
N LEU A 129 25.84 32.28 14.03
CA LEU A 129 26.33 31.36 15.07
C LEU A 129 27.79 31.68 15.48
N SER A 130 28.60 32.16 14.52
CA SER A 130 29.99 32.58 14.73
C SER A 130 30.08 33.93 15.44
N ALA A 131 29.18 34.86 15.13
CA ALA A 131 29.16 36.22 15.73
C ALA A 131 28.83 36.20 17.24
N SER A 132 28.25 35.11 17.73
CA SER A 132 27.88 34.95 19.15
C SER A 132 28.97 34.26 19.99
N SER A 133 30.09 33.89 19.41
CA SER A 133 31.17 33.16 20.11
C SER A 133 32.50 33.89 19.97
N GLY A 134 33.14 34.15 21.11
CA GLY A 134 34.42 34.83 21.15
C GLY A 134 35.54 34.08 20.41
N ASP A 135 36.63 34.75 20.19
CA ASP A 135 37.85 34.63 19.41
C ASP A 135 38.59 33.25 19.32
N ASP A 136 37.88 32.13 19.55
CA ASP A 136 38.50 30.81 19.56
C ASP A 136 38.03 29.98 18.34
N LYS A 137 38.92 29.93 17.30
CA LYS A 137 38.72 29.17 16.08
C LYS A 137 38.46 27.67 16.29
N THR A 138 38.83 27.13 17.43
CA THR A 138 38.63 25.73 17.83
C THR A 138 37.16 25.45 18.15
N ASP A 139 36.45 26.40 18.80
CA ASP A 139 35.02 26.28 19.12
C ASP A 139 34.15 26.34 17.88
N GLU A 140 34.55 27.16 16.90
CA GLU A 140 33.86 27.26 15.60
C GLU A 140 33.95 25.97 14.80
N LEU A 141 35.16 25.36 14.74
CA LEU A 141 35.36 24.05 14.11
C LEU A 141 34.55 22.94 14.80
N LEU A 142 34.55 22.92 16.14
CA LEU A 142 33.79 21.92 16.91
C LEU A 142 32.27 22.04 16.67
N LYS A 143 31.72 23.25 16.62
CA LYS A 143 30.33 23.50 16.31
C LYS A 143 29.98 23.01 14.86
N GLY A 144 30.84 23.33 13.90
CA GLY A 144 30.66 22.86 12.51
C GLY A 144 30.67 21.33 12.41
N VAL A 145 31.60 20.67 13.08
CA VAL A 145 31.66 19.20 13.12
C VAL A 145 30.42 18.60 13.78
N MET A 146 29.97 19.16 14.92
CA MET A 146 28.73 18.70 15.58
C MET A 146 27.51 18.81 14.66
N ILE A 147 27.32 19.95 13.97
CA ILE A 147 26.23 20.15 13.03
C ILE A 147 26.29 19.11 11.89
N MET A 148 27.49 18.84 11.34
CA MET A 148 27.67 17.81 10.32
C MET A 148 27.29 16.41 10.81
N ILE A 149 27.67 16.05 12.05
CA ILE A 149 27.31 14.76 12.65
C ILE A 149 25.78 14.65 12.82
N PHE A 150 25.13 15.66 13.37
CA PHE A 150 23.66 15.67 13.51
C PHE A 150 22.95 15.63 12.16
N ALA A 151 23.40 16.41 11.18
CA ALA A 151 22.83 16.39 9.84
C ALA A 151 22.98 15.00 9.17
N SER A 152 24.15 14.36 9.30
CA SER A 152 24.38 13.02 8.76
C SER A 152 23.50 11.97 9.45
N LEU A 153 23.28 12.08 10.75
CA LEU A 153 22.39 11.20 11.50
C LEU A 153 20.93 11.34 11.03
N ILE A 154 20.45 12.57 10.83
CA ILE A 154 19.10 12.85 10.33
C ILE A 154 18.91 12.26 8.92
N ILE A 155 19.88 12.45 8.01
CA ILE A 155 19.84 11.89 6.66
C ILE A 155 19.82 10.36 6.69
N LEU A 156 20.61 9.75 7.58
CA LEU A 156 20.65 8.31 7.75
C LEU A 156 19.30 7.76 8.24
N LEU A 157 18.69 8.41 9.23
CA LEU A 157 17.35 8.06 9.72
C LEU A 157 16.29 8.23 8.64
N ALA A 158 16.30 9.35 7.89
CA ALA A 158 15.39 9.59 6.78
C ALA A 158 15.54 8.53 5.68
N SER A 159 16.77 8.16 5.33
CA SER A 159 17.06 7.10 4.36
C SER A 159 16.52 5.75 4.82
N PHE A 160 16.65 5.43 6.10
CA PHE A 160 16.11 4.20 6.70
C PHE A 160 14.58 4.16 6.61
N VAL A 161 13.90 5.27 6.94
CA VAL A 161 12.44 5.37 6.84
C VAL A 161 11.96 5.20 5.40
N LEU A 162 12.62 5.85 4.44
CA LEU A 162 12.30 5.71 3.02
C LEU A 162 12.52 4.28 2.51
N LEU A 163 13.59 3.62 2.95
CA LEU A 163 13.86 2.22 2.60
C LEU A 163 12.78 1.29 3.18
N ALA A 164 12.41 1.48 4.43
CA ALA A 164 11.33 0.73 5.07
C ALA A 164 9.99 0.92 4.32
N GLY A 165 9.66 2.16 3.94
CA GLY A 165 8.49 2.46 3.11
C GLY A 165 8.52 1.74 1.76
N ALA A 166 9.67 1.71 1.08
CA ALA A 166 9.85 1.00 -0.18
C ALA A 166 9.58 -0.51 -0.03
N ILE A 167 10.09 -1.13 1.03
CA ILE A 167 9.84 -2.54 1.34
C ILE A 167 8.35 -2.80 1.61
N LEU A 168 7.69 -1.91 2.35
CA LEU A 168 6.26 -2.04 2.63
C LEU A 168 5.41 -1.97 1.35
N PHE A 169 5.76 -1.10 0.40
CA PHE A 169 5.10 -1.06 -0.91
C PHE A 169 5.31 -2.33 -1.72
N LEU A 170 6.51 -2.91 -1.69
CA LEU A 170 6.79 -4.19 -2.33
C LEU A 170 5.96 -5.34 -1.71
N VAL A 171 5.92 -5.42 -0.38
CA VAL A 171 5.10 -6.40 0.35
C VAL A 171 3.62 -6.22 0.01
N ARG A 172 3.14 -4.98 -0.12
CA ARG A 172 1.77 -4.68 -0.55
C ARG A 172 1.44 -5.28 -1.91
N VAL A 173 2.31 -5.08 -2.90
CA VAL A 173 2.10 -5.62 -4.28
C VAL A 173 1.97 -7.14 -4.24
N VAL A 174 2.92 -7.83 -3.62
CA VAL A 174 2.92 -9.29 -3.54
C VAL A 174 1.68 -9.80 -2.78
N SER A 175 1.32 -9.15 -1.68
CA SER A 175 0.13 -9.51 -0.91
C SER A 175 -1.15 -9.35 -1.71
N LEU A 176 -1.30 -8.26 -2.47
CA LEU A 176 -2.46 -8.03 -3.32
C LEU A 176 -2.54 -9.03 -4.48
N TRP A 177 -1.41 -9.42 -5.07
CA TRP A 177 -1.39 -10.50 -6.08
C TRP A 177 -1.94 -11.80 -5.52
N ILE A 178 -1.46 -12.23 -4.34
CA ILE A 178 -1.93 -13.45 -3.68
C ILE A 178 -3.43 -13.34 -3.36
N ILE A 179 -3.88 -12.20 -2.83
CA ILE A 179 -5.29 -11.96 -2.50
C ILE A 179 -6.18 -12.04 -3.75
N MET A 180 -5.74 -11.46 -4.89
CA MET A 180 -6.49 -11.53 -6.15
C MET A 180 -6.56 -12.95 -6.70
N ILE A 181 -5.44 -13.70 -6.66
CA ILE A 181 -5.39 -15.10 -7.12
C ILE A 181 -6.32 -15.98 -6.28
N LEU A 182 -6.36 -15.77 -4.96
CA LEU A 182 -7.21 -16.55 -4.05
C LEU A 182 -8.66 -16.05 -3.98
N GLY A 183 -9.02 -14.98 -4.69
CA GLY A 183 -10.36 -14.41 -4.72
C GLY A 183 -11.48 -15.44 -4.94
N PRO A 184 -11.42 -16.30 -5.98
CA PRO A 184 -12.44 -17.31 -6.24
C PRO A 184 -12.69 -18.25 -5.06
N LEU A 185 -11.62 -18.67 -4.38
CA LEU A 185 -11.70 -19.55 -3.20
C LEU A 185 -12.29 -18.84 -1.98
N ALA A 186 -12.02 -17.55 -1.83
CA ALA A 186 -12.61 -16.73 -0.77
C ALA A 186 -14.12 -16.57 -0.95
N PHE A 187 -14.58 -16.33 -2.19
CA PHE A 187 -16.01 -16.30 -2.49
C PHE A 187 -16.66 -17.67 -2.31
N LEU A 188 -15.99 -18.75 -2.73
CA LEU A 188 -16.46 -20.11 -2.47
C LEU A 188 -16.65 -20.37 -0.97
N ALA A 189 -15.74 -19.88 -0.12
CA ALA A 189 -15.83 -20.01 1.33
C ALA A 189 -17.05 -19.33 1.95
N MET A 190 -17.73 -18.42 1.23
CA MET A 190 -19.01 -17.82 1.66
C MET A 190 -20.17 -18.79 1.56
N ALA A 191 -20.06 -19.84 0.72
CA ALA A 191 -21.16 -20.81 0.49
C ALA A 191 -21.48 -21.65 1.73
N LEU A 192 -20.48 -21.95 2.55
CA LEU A 192 -20.64 -22.80 3.72
C LEU A 192 -20.46 -22.00 5.04
N PRO A 193 -21.34 -22.17 6.03
CA PRO A 193 -21.21 -21.50 7.33
C PRO A 193 -19.87 -21.77 8.04
N ALA A 194 -19.34 -22.99 7.91
CA ALA A 194 -18.08 -23.42 8.54
C ALA A 194 -16.84 -22.69 8.00
N THR A 195 -16.87 -22.24 6.74
CA THR A 195 -15.73 -21.59 6.05
C THR A 195 -15.89 -20.09 5.95
N LYS A 196 -17.01 -19.52 6.33
CA LYS A 196 -17.36 -18.10 6.19
C LYS A 196 -16.32 -17.16 6.82
N LYS A 197 -15.65 -17.58 7.89
CA LYS A 197 -14.57 -16.81 8.53
C LYS A 197 -13.41 -16.50 7.56
N TYR A 198 -13.05 -17.44 6.70
CA TYR A 198 -11.96 -17.25 5.72
C TYR A 198 -12.30 -16.20 4.68
N ALA A 199 -13.57 -16.14 4.26
CA ALA A 199 -14.06 -15.07 3.39
C ALA A 199 -13.96 -13.70 4.08
N SER A 200 -14.35 -13.61 5.35
CA SER A 200 -14.24 -12.37 6.15
C SER A 200 -12.79 -11.93 6.31
N GLU A 201 -11.88 -12.86 6.60
CA GLU A 201 -10.44 -12.58 6.69
C GLU A 201 -9.86 -12.09 5.36
N TRP A 202 -10.29 -12.69 4.25
CA TRP A 202 -9.87 -12.27 2.91
C TRP A 202 -10.29 -10.83 2.60
N TRP A 203 -11.55 -10.47 2.89
CA TRP A 203 -12.04 -9.10 2.74
C TRP A 203 -11.24 -8.11 3.59
N THR A 204 -10.99 -8.46 4.84
CA THR A 204 -10.19 -7.62 5.75
C THR A 204 -8.79 -7.39 5.19
N LYS A 205 -8.13 -8.44 4.68
CA LYS A 205 -6.79 -8.32 4.09
C LYS A 205 -6.81 -7.50 2.80
N LEU A 206 -7.82 -7.69 1.93
CA LEU A 206 -7.97 -6.92 0.71
C LEU A 206 -8.08 -5.41 1.02
N PHE A 207 -8.98 -5.03 1.91
CA PHE A 207 -9.13 -3.62 2.29
C PHE A 207 -7.91 -3.07 3.00
N HIS A 208 -7.31 -3.83 3.92
CA HIS A 208 -6.12 -3.41 4.65
C HIS A 208 -4.96 -3.06 3.70
N HIS A 209 -4.65 -3.97 2.77
CA HIS A 209 -3.56 -3.72 1.80
C HIS A 209 -3.95 -2.69 0.74
N SER A 210 -5.22 -2.56 0.37
CA SER A 210 -5.67 -1.53 -0.57
C SER A 210 -5.54 -0.13 0.04
N ILE A 211 -6.05 0.09 1.25
CA ILE A 211 -6.06 1.41 1.93
C ILE A 211 -4.66 1.82 2.40
N PHE A 212 -3.74 0.88 2.55
CA PHE A 212 -2.38 1.19 3.02
C PHE A 212 -1.70 2.29 2.19
N ALA A 213 -1.76 2.23 0.84
CA ALA A 213 -1.08 3.20 -0.01
C ALA A 213 -1.63 4.63 0.14
N PRO A 214 -2.96 4.89 0.01
CA PRO A 214 -3.47 6.23 0.20
C PRO A 214 -3.25 6.74 1.62
N ALA A 215 -3.37 5.89 2.65
CA ALA A 215 -3.11 6.30 4.03
C ALA A 215 -1.64 6.68 4.24
N PHE A 216 -0.71 5.86 3.77
CA PHE A 216 0.72 6.14 3.86
C PHE A 216 1.08 7.44 3.14
N LEU A 217 0.63 7.62 1.90
CA LEU A 217 0.94 8.81 1.11
C LEU A 217 0.23 10.06 1.64
N PHE A 218 -0.93 9.94 2.25
CA PHE A 218 -1.59 11.03 2.94
C PHE A 218 -0.76 11.57 4.11
N PHE A 219 -0.30 10.68 5.02
CA PHE A 219 0.59 11.10 6.11
C PHE A 219 1.91 11.67 5.59
N PHE A 220 2.43 11.08 4.52
CA PHE A 220 3.64 11.56 3.89
C PHE A 220 3.46 12.95 3.27
N TYR A 221 2.29 13.22 2.66
CA TYR A 221 1.90 14.52 2.16
C TYR A 221 1.82 15.57 3.27
N LEU A 222 1.22 15.23 4.41
CA LEU A 222 1.15 16.14 5.56
C LEU A 222 2.54 16.54 6.05
N VAL A 223 3.45 15.58 6.17
CA VAL A 223 4.84 15.85 6.57
C VAL A 223 5.55 16.74 5.53
N ALA A 224 5.39 16.44 4.24
CA ALA A 224 5.98 17.25 3.17
C ALA A 224 5.46 18.70 3.19
N LYS A 225 4.17 18.88 3.46
CA LYS A 225 3.53 20.20 3.58
C LYS A 225 4.09 20.97 4.77
N MET A 226 4.25 20.34 5.93
CA MET A 226 4.84 20.96 7.13
C MET A 226 6.29 21.40 6.93
N ILE A 227 7.06 20.66 6.13
CA ILE A 227 8.46 20.99 5.84
C ILE A 227 8.56 22.11 4.79
N GLY A 228 7.66 22.11 3.79
CA GLY A 228 7.70 23.04 2.65
C GLY A 228 7.05 24.41 2.90
N ASP A 229 6.28 24.56 3.96
CA ASP A 229 5.62 25.82 4.33
C ASP A 229 5.92 26.12 5.81
N PRO A 230 7.14 26.60 6.12
CA PRO A 230 7.47 27.10 7.45
C PRO A 230 6.81 28.48 7.60
N GLY A 231 5.55 28.55 8.12
CA GLY A 231 4.69 29.71 8.35
C GLY A 231 5.37 31.03 8.60
#